data_bad7c0a98c0a30247cb922aa840b24ad
#
_entry.id   bad7c0a98c0a30247cb922aa840b24ad
#
_cell.length_a   1.000
_cell.length_b   1.000
_cell.length_c   1.000
_cell.angle_alpha   90.00
_cell.angle_beta   90.00
_cell.angle_gamma   90.00
#
_symmetry.space_group_name_H-M   'P 1'
#
loop_
_entity.id
_entity.type
_entity.pdbx_description
1 polymer ?
#
loop_
_entity_poly.entity_id
_entity_poly.type
_entity_poly.pdbx_seq_one_letter_code
_entity_poly.pdbx_strand_id
1 'polypeptide(L)'
;MPYIIQILAILCFPLSLQAQKGKHFLTLQEAAELMNRNNPTLQMADKAVGIARGERQKLNAFWYPMLNASGMVVHLSNKVEVKQPLNTYTEPAKEWIQSVIPGEQFISSILNQVGNYTFSVPLLQRNLTTIDATISWPVFTGGKRMYATRIGNRMVDMAQVGQAEAHALLQTELIETYYALQLANKILEVKEQTYQSLQQHYDHALKLEANGLITKAERLFAEVNRQEAKREWEAARNEREVAHQALCSLLNLQEKSTDILPVSPLFISHELPDSLYFKTLVPSNNYTISKLRLEESMVENRLRISKSAYFPTIALLGKQTLYAHNLPRHLMPRTLIGIGFTWNLFDGLNREADV
;
A
#
# COMPACT_ATOMS: atom_id res chain seq x y z
N MET A 1 42.17 23.16 51.13
CA MET A 1 42.24 23.86 49.82
C MET A 1 41.01 23.55 49.03
N PRO A 2 40.09 24.48 48.89
CA PRO A 2 38.86 24.24 48.13
C PRO A 2 39.01 24.74 46.70
N TYR A 3 38.68 23.90 45.74
CA TYR A 3 38.61 24.25 44.32
C TYR A 3 37.29 25.01 44.04
N ILE A 4 37.45 26.22 43.59
CA ILE A 4 36.37 27.09 43.09
C ILE A 4 35.94 26.60 41.71
N ILE A 5 34.75 26.06 41.62
CA ILE A 5 34.09 25.75 40.33
C ILE A 5 33.35 27.01 39.91
N GLN A 6 33.88 27.74 38.92
CA GLN A 6 33.19 28.80 38.23
C GLN A 6 32.14 28.18 37.30
N ILE A 7 30.87 28.34 37.66
CA ILE A 7 29.73 28.04 36.78
C ILE A 7 29.56 29.22 35.84
N LEU A 8 30.02 29.06 34.60
CA LEU A 8 29.74 29.98 33.50
C LEU A 8 28.29 29.74 33.02
N ALA A 9 27.36 30.50 33.51
CA ALA A 9 25.99 30.52 33.03
C ALA A 9 25.97 31.22 31.63
N ILE A 10 25.99 30.44 30.56
CA ILE A 10 25.73 30.93 29.22
C ILE A 10 24.23 31.20 29.14
N LEU A 11 23.86 32.48 29.22
CA LEU A 11 22.54 33.01 28.86
C LEU A 11 22.31 32.72 27.37
N CYS A 12 21.66 31.61 27.05
CA CYS A 12 21.01 31.42 25.76
C CYS A 12 19.81 32.34 25.69
N PHE A 13 20.02 33.56 25.19
CA PHE A 13 18.93 34.39 24.66
C PHE A 13 18.40 33.65 23.43
N PRO A 14 17.11 33.28 23.38
CA PRO A 14 16.51 32.87 22.13
C PRO A 14 16.44 34.15 21.28
N LEU A 15 17.34 34.31 20.32
CA LEU A 15 17.10 35.17 19.19
C LEU A 15 15.84 34.63 18.50
N SER A 16 14.70 35.21 18.84
CA SER A 16 13.51 35.15 18.02
C SER A 16 13.88 35.84 16.69
N LEU A 17 14.42 35.08 15.73
CA LEU A 17 14.39 35.47 14.35
C LEU A 17 12.91 35.67 14.01
N GLN A 18 12.42 36.90 14.10
CA GLN A 18 11.24 37.34 13.37
C GLN A 18 11.63 37.19 11.90
N ALA A 19 11.23 36.05 11.31
CA ALA A 19 11.31 35.90 9.87
C ALA A 19 10.48 37.02 9.25
N GLN A 20 11.15 38.06 8.75
CA GLN A 20 10.53 39.02 7.87
C GLN A 20 9.87 38.21 6.76
N LYS A 21 8.54 38.36 6.58
CA LYS A 21 7.83 37.80 5.44
C LYS A 21 8.50 38.31 4.17
N GLY A 22 9.44 37.54 3.65
CA GLY A 22 10.07 37.82 2.37
C GLY A 22 9.03 37.69 1.28
N LYS A 23 8.80 38.69 0.47
CA LYS A 23 8.00 38.55 -0.75
C LYS A 23 8.71 37.58 -1.67
N HIS A 24 8.05 36.47 -1.98
CA HIS A 24 8.58 35.46 -2.90
C HIS A 24 7.84 35.60 -4.23
N PHE A 25 8.54 36.12 -5.23
CA PHE A 25 8.03 36.20 -6.59
C PHE A 25 8.07 34.78 -7.19
N LEU A 26 6.94 34.27 -7.65
CA LEU A 26 6.80 32.91 -8.11
C LEU A 26 6.20 32.89 -9.52
N THR A 27 6.92 32.28 -10.47
CA THR A 27 6.37 32.00 -11.79
C THR A 27 5.52 30.74 -11.76
N LEU A 28 4.63 30.55 -12.74
CA LEU A 28 3.82 29.34 -12.86
C LEU A 28 4.70 28.06 -12.97
N GLN A 29 5.82 28.15 -13.69
CA GLN A 29 6.75 27.04 -13.83
C GLN A 29 7.42 26.66 -12.51
N GLU A 30 7.92 27.63 -11.75
CA GLU A 30 8.48 27.39 -10.43
C GLU A 30 7.43 26.82 -9.45
N ALA A 31 6.19 27.30 -9.53
CA ALA A 31 5.07 26.76 -8.76
C ALA A 31 4.81 25.29 -9.10
N ALA A 32 4.86 24.93 -10.39
CA ALA A 32 4.70 23.55 -10.82
C ALA A 32 5.85 22.64 -10.32
N GLU A 33 7.09 23.12 -10.33
CA GLU A 33 8.23 22.39 -9.79
C GLU A 33 8.12 22.18 -8.27
N LEU A 34 7.70 23.22 -7.53
CA LEU A 34 7.44 23.13 -6.08
C LEU A 34 6.32 22.13 -5.77
N MET A 35 5.20 22.21 -6.51
CA MET A 35 4.09 21.27 -6.37
C MET A 35 4.56 19.82 -6.62
N ASN A 36 5.28 19.57 -7.71
CA ASN A 36 5.79 18.24 -8.03
C ASN A 36 6.71 17.67 -6.95
N ARG A 37 7.45 18.52 -6.25
CA ARG A 37 8.37 18.11 -5.20
C ARG A 37 7.68 17.90 -3.86
N ASN A 38 6.73 18.78 -3.50
CA ASN A 38 6.24 18.88 -2.13
C ASN A 38 4.82 18.35 -1.95
N ASN A 39 3.99 18.24 -3.02
CA ASN A 39 2.59 17.91 -2.88
C ASN A 39 2.39 16.46 -2.41
N PRO A 40 1.69 16.24 -1.27
CA PRO A 40 1.51 14.90 -0.71
C PRO A 40 0.71 13.95 -1.62
N THR A 41 -0.24 14.48 -2.39
CA THR A 41 -1.06 13.68 -3.31
C THR A 41 -0.21 13.06 -4.43
N LEU A 42 0.74 13.81 -4.99
CA LEU A 42 1.68 13.29 -5.98
C LEU A 42 2.60 12.24 -5.36
N GLN A 43 3.11 12.49 -4.15
CA GLN A 43 3.92 11.50 -3.43
C GLN A 43 3.14 10.22 -3.14
N MET A 44 1.85 10.32 -2.78
CA MET A 44 0.99 9.16 -2.61
C MET A 44 0.79 8.39 -3.92
N ALA A 45 0.57 9.09 -5.04
CA ALA A 45 0.45 8.47 -6.36
C ALA A 45 1.73 7.72 -6.77
N ASP A 46 2.92 8.29 -6.50
CA ASP A 46 4.20 7.62 -6.71
C ASP A 46 4.34 6.34 -5.87
N LYS A 47 3.95 6.41 -4.58
CA LYS A 47 3.96 5.25 -3.68
C LYS A 47 2.96 4.17 -4.11
N ALA A 48 1.80 4.57 -4.67
CA ALA A 48 0.82 3.62 -5.20
C ALA A 48 1.40 2.77 -6.36
N VAL A 49 2.21 3.37 -7.24
CA VAL A 49 2.95 2.61 -8.26
C VAL A 49 3.95 1.65 -7.62
N GLY A 50 4.64 2.08 -6.55
CA GLY A 50 5.54 1.22 -5.78
C GLY A 50 4.82 0.01 -5.17
N ILE A 51 3.64 0.22 -4.59
CA ILE A 51 2.78 -0.84 -4.03
C ILE A 51 2.36 -1.83 -5.14
N ALA A 52 1.89 -1.32 -6.29
CA ALA A 52 1.50 -2.18 -7.41
C ALA A 52 2.67 -3.03 -7.94
N ARG A 53 3.90 -2.49 -7.98
CA ARG A 53 5.11 -3.25 -8.31
C ARG A 53 5.39 -4.35 -7.29
N GLY A 54 5.21 -4.08 -5.99
CA GLY A 54 5.33 -5.07 -4.92
C GLY A 54 4.31 -6.20 -5.07
N GLU A 55 3.04 -5.87 -5.37
CA GLU A 55 1.99 -6.87 -5.62
C GLU A 55 2.30 -7.72 -6.86
N ARG A 56 2.78 -7.12 -7.95
CA ARG A 56 3.27 -7.87 -9.12
C ARG A 56 4.40 -8.82 -8.74
N GLN A 57 5.33 -8.40 -7.90
CA GLN A 57 6.43 -9.25 -7.44
C GLN A 57 5.92 -10.45 -6.63
N LYS A 58 4.91 -10.26 -5.75
CA LYS A 58 4.24 -11.38 -5.04
C LYS A 58 3.61 -12.37 -6.00
N LEU A 59 2.92 -11.90 -7.05
CA LEU A 59 2.34 -12.77 -8.07
C LEU A 59 3.42 -13.50 -8.88
N ASN A 60 4.55 -12.88 -9.15
CA ASN A 60 5.70 -13.51 -9.79
C ASN A 60 6.40 -14.52 -8.89
N ALA A 61 6.28 -14.42 -7.56
CA ALA A 61 6.85 -15.38 -6.62
C ALA A 61 6.31 -16.79 -6.82
N PHE A 62 5.12 -16.98 -7.40
CA PHE A 62 4.58 -18.29 -7.78
C PHE A 62 5.42 -19.05 -8.82
N TRP A 63 6.38 -18.40 -9.48
CA TRP A 63 7.29 -19.06 -10.42
C TRP A 63 8.48 -19.73 -9.73
N TYR A 64 8.75 -19.38 -8.48
CA TYR A 64 9.88 -19.87 -7.71
C TYR A 64 9.47 -20.98 -6.74
N PRO A 65 10.40 -21.88 -6.38
CA PRO A 65 10.16 -22.85 -5.32
C PRO A 65 10.01 -22.16 -3.97
N MET A 66 9.11 -22.67 -3.15
CA MET A 66 8.96 -22.28 -1.74
C MET A 66 9.81 -23.20 -0.88
N LEU A 67 10.66 -22.64 -0.04
CA LEU A 67 11.46 -23.33 0.94
C LEU A 67 10.97 -22.98 2.34
N ASN A 68 10.54 -23.98 3.10
CA ASN A 68 10.06 -23.82 4.46
C ASN A 68 10.89 -24.67 5.42
N ALA A 69 11.17 -24.15 6.60
CA ALA A 69 11.71 -24.91 7.71
C ALA A 69 10.64 -25.00 8.81
N SER A 70 10.41 -26.20 9.31
CA SER A 70 9.44 -26.46 10.37
C SER A 70 10.05 -27.34 11.46
N GLY A 71 9.73 -27.06 12.71
CA GLY A 71 10.14 -27.89 13.84
C GLY A 71 8.91 -28.33 14.63
N MET A 72 8.94 -29.57 15.10
CA MET A 72 7.86 -30.13 15.89
C MET A 72 8.45 -30.89 17.10
N VAL A 73 7.88 -30.65 18.27
CA VAL A 73 8.13 -31.40 19.48
C VAL A 73 6.81 -32.00 19.93
N VAL A 74 6.75 -33.32 20.01
CA VAL A 74 5.53 -34.05 20.40
C VAL A 74 5.83 -34.92 21.61
N HIS A 75 4.96 -34.82 22.61
CA HIS A 75 4.92 -35.71 23.75
C HIS A 75 3.70 -36.62 23.62
N LEU A 76 3.94 -37.92 23.49
CA LEU A 76 2.89 -38.95 23.45
C LEU A 76 2.61 -39.42 24.89
N SER A 77 1.35 -39.59 25.26
CA SER A 77 0.95 -40.16 26.56
C SER A 77 1.50 -41.56 26.79
N ASN A 78 1.57 -42.36 25.71
CA ASN A 78 2.11 -43.73 25.72
C ASN A 78 3.11 -43.93 24.57
N LYS A 79 4.06 -44.88 24.75
CA LYS A 79 4.87 -45.38 23.67
C LYS A 79 4.00 -46.17 22.71
N VAL A 80 4.24 -46.08 21.41
CA VAL A 80 3.62 -46.97 20.42
C VAL A 80 4.53 -48.16 20.26
N GLU A 81 4.04 -49.34 20.66
CA GLU A 81 4.77 -50.60 20.65
C GLU A 81 3.99 -51.64 19.88
N VAL A 82 4.70 -52.42 19.04
CA VAL A 82 4.14 -53.67 18.50
C VAL A 82 4.47 -54.76 19.49
N LYS A 83 3.46 -55.34 20.09
CA LYS A 83 3.57 -56.48 20.99
C LYS A 83 3.27 -57.77 20.20
N GLN A 84 4.23 -58.61 20.13
CA GLN A 84 4.06 -59.94 19.49
C GLN A 84 4.37 -61.00 20.52
N PRO A 85 3.37 -61.77 20.95
CA PRO A 85 3.59 -62.86 21.89
C PRO A 85 4.33 -64.01 21.20
N LEU A 86 5.29 -64.57 21.86
CA LEU A 86 6.10 -65.65 21.32
C LEU A 86 5.32 -66.98 21.13
N ASN A 87 4.13 -67.10 21.72
CA ASN A 87 3.24 -68.24 21.52
C ASN A 87 2.92 -68.50 20.03
N THR A 88 2.84 -67.40 19.19
CA THR A 88 2.66 -67.53 17.74
C THR A 88 3.71 -68.42 17.07
N TYR A 89 4.90 -68.47 17.66
CA TYR A 89 6.01 -69.36 17.14
C TYR A 89 6.19 -70.64 17.92
N THR A 90 5.81 -70.70 19.18
CA THR A 90 5.97 -71.85 20.03
C THR A 90 4.81 -72.82 19.91
N GLU A 91 3.59 -72.40 19.55
CA GLU A 91 2.45 -73.30 19.35
C GLU A 91 2.66 -74.31 18.18
N PRO A 92 3.09 -73.88 16.96
CA PRO A 92 3.37 -74.83 15.88
C PRO A 92 4.48 -75.81 16.24
N ALA A 93 5.49 -75.38 17.00
CA ALA A 93 6.56 -76.24 17.46
C ALA A 93 6.07 -77.23 18.49
N LYS A 94 5.16 -76.85 19.40
CA LYS A 94 4.50 -77.79 20.34
C LYS A 94 3.65 -78.85 19.65
N GLU A 95 2.81 -78.39 18.72
CA GLU A 95 1.98 -79.32 17.94
C GLU A 95 2.85 -80.40 17.21
N TRP A 96 3.96 -79.91 16.59
CA TRP A 96 4.90 -80.79 15.90
C TRP A 96 5.54 -81.82 16.89
N ILE A 97 6.03 -81.35 18.07
CA ILE A 97 6.64 -82.19 19.08
C ILE A 97 5.65 -83.24 19.61
N GLN A 98 4.43 -82.84 19.91
CA GLN A 98 3.37 -83.77 20.37
C GLN A 98 3.00 -84.80 19.30
N SER A 99 3.14 -84.49 18.02
CA SER A 99 2.88 -85.40 16.93
C SER A 99 4.00 -86.42 16.77
N VAL A 100 5.24 -86.09 17.09
CA VAL A 100 6.42 -86.92 16.93
C VAL A 100 6.72 -87.78 18.19
N ILE A 101 6.49 -87.21 19.39
CA ILE A 101 6.75 -87.82 20.69
C ILE A 101 5.50 -87.71 21.58
N PRO A 102 4.52 -88.60 21.45
CA PRO A 102 3.31 -88.53 22.25
C PRO A 102 3.62 -88.72 23.76
N GLY A 103 3.12 -87.76 24.58
CA GLY A 103 3.34 -87.76 26.04
C GLY A 103 4.52 -86.94 26.53
N GLU A 104 5.27 -86.25 25.65
CA GLU A 104 6.37 -85.36 26.03
C GLU A 104 5.85 -84.08 26.73
N GLN A 105 6.02 -84.01 28.05
CA GLN A 105 5.54 -82.87 28.85
C GLN A 105 6.63 -81.85 29.15
N PHE A 106 7.90 -82.26 29.20
CA PHE A 106 9.02 -81.36 29.63
C PHE A 106 9.31 -80.31 28.56
N ILE A 107 9.46 -80.70 27.30
CA ILE A 107 9.71 -79.70 26.21
C ILE A 107 8.47 -78.80 26.00
N SER A 108 7.27 -79.39 26.08
CA SER A 108 6.02 -78.67 25.99
C SER A 108 5.86 -77.59 27.13
N SER A 109 6.33 -77.95 28.36
CA SER A 109 6.33 -77.00 29.47
C SER A 109 7.29 -75.83 29.26
N ILE A 110 8.49 -76.09 28.73
CA ILE A 110 9.46 -75.04 28.36
C ILE A 110 8.90 -74.14 27.24
N LEU A 111 8.30 -74.74 26.20
CA LEU A 111 7.69 -73.96 25.13
C LEU A 111 6.49 -73.07 25.60
N ASN A 112 5.71 -73.63 26.55
CA ASN A 112 4.68 -72.81 27.21
C ASN A 112 5.29 -71.64 28.00
N GLN A 113 6.36 -71.83 28.74
CA GLN A 113 7.01 -70.84 29.52
C GLN A 113 7.64 -69.73 28.60
N VAL A 114 8.26 -70.16 27.48
CA VAL A 114 8.79 -69.23 26.46
C VAL A 114 7.66 -68.53 25.70
N GLY A 115 6.57 -69.24 25.38
CA GLY A 115 5.41 -68.68 24.68
C GLY A 115 4.71 -67.54 25.44
N ASN A 116 4.79 -67.60 26.78
CA ASN A 116 4.22 -66.52 27.64
C ASN A 116 4.99 -65.18 27.59
N TYR A 117 6.21 -65.20 27.05
CA TYR A 117 6.95 -63.95 26.87
C TYR A 117 6.40 -63.16 25.66
N THR A 118 6.12 -61.90 25.90
CA THR A 118 5.71 -60.95 24.86
C THR A 118 6.91 -60.12 24.46
N PHE A 119 7.28 -60.22 23.21
CA PHE A 119 8.31 -59.35 22.64
C PHE A 119 7.68 -58.04 22.21
N SER A 120 8.14 -56.93 22.81
CA SER A 120 7.65 -55.58 22.47
C SER A 120 8.75 -54.80 21.75
N VAL A 121 8.45 -54.36 20.55
CA VAL A 121 9.33 -53.45 19.79
C VAL A 121 8.72 -52.07 19.81
N PRO A 122 9.37 -51.07 20.45
CA PRO A 122 8.87 -49.70 20.42
C PRO A 122 9.02 -49.14 19.02
N LEU A 123 7.91 -48.78 18.40
CA LEU A 123 7.87 -48.06 17.11
C LEU A 123 8.07 -46.56 17.29
N LEU A 124 7.44 -45.97 18.31
CA LEU A 124 7.59 -44.57 18.63
C LEU A 124 7.87 -44.37 20.12
N GLN A 125 8.84 -43.55 20.40
CA GLN A 125 9.15 -43.09 21.77
C GLN A 125 8.16 -42.01 22.20
N ARG A 126 8.05 -41.75 23.52
CA ARG A 126 7.13 -40.74 24.05
C ARG A 126 7.47 -39.33 23.57
N ASN A 127 8.74 -38.98 23.51
CA ASN A 127 9.21 -37.67 23.09
C ASN A 127 9.79 -37.75 21.70
N LEU A 128 9.15 -37.08 20.76
CA LEU A 128 9.60 -36.98 19.37
C LEU A 128 9.95 -35.51 19.09
N THR A 129 11.10 -35.30 18.51
CA THR A 129 11.51 -33.99 18.03
C THR A 129 11.97 -34.11 16.60
N THR A 130 11.43 -33.24 15.72
CA THR A 130 11.87 -33.17 14.33
C THR A 130 12.07 -31.74 13.90
N ILE A 131 13.08 -31.49 13.06
CA ILE A 131 13.27 -30.28 12.31
C ILE A 131 13.39 -30.69 10.84
N ASP A 132 12.48 -30.19 10.03
CA ASP A 132 12.38 -30.52 8.63
C ASP A 132 12.54 -29.28 7.76
N ALA A 133 13.26 -29.41 6.66
CA ALA A 133 13.24 -28.45 5.55
C ALA A 133 12.41 -29.06 4.42
N THR A 134 11.45 -28.28 3.91
CA THR A 134 10.57 -28.69 2.81
C THR A 134 10.69 -27.72 1.66
N ILE A 135 10.79 -28.25 0.45
CA ILE A 135 10.72 -27.48 -0.80
C ILE A 135 9.46 -27.89 -1.55
N SER A 136 8.73 -26.92 -2.04
CA SER A 136 7.56 -27.14 -2.89
C SER A 136 7.63 -26.20 -4.08
N TRP A 137 7.59 -26.77 -5.27
CA TRP A 137 7.64 -26.02 -6.52
C TRP A 137 6.52 -26.46 -7.46
N PRO A 138 5.46 -25.65 -7.61
CA PRO A 138 4.42 -25.96 -8.58
C PRO A 138 4.97 -25.76 -10.00
N VAL A 139 5.13 -26.83 -10.76
CA VAL A 139 5.67 -26.81 -12.13
C VAL A 139 4.58 -26.50 -13.15
N PHE A 140 3.39 -27.10 -12.96
CA PHE A 140 2.23 -26.88 -13.81
C PHE A 140 0.99 -26.55 -12.96
N THR A 141 0.23 -25.53 -13.36
CA THR A 141 -0.93 -25.03 -12.63
C THR A 141 -2.09 -24.66 -13.57
N GLY A 142 -2.22 -25.37 -14.71
CA GLY A 142 -3.26 -25.04 -15.71
C GLY A 142 -3.16 -23.63 -16.32
N GLY A 143 -1.99 -22.98 -16.26
CA GLY A 143 -1.80 -21.61 -16.72
C GLY A 143 -2.05 -20.52 -15.67
N LYS A 144 -2.52 -20.87 -14.47
CA LYS A 144 -2.85 -19.90 -13.39
C LYS A 144 -1.74 -18.88 -13.14
N ARG A 145 -0.46 -19.33 -13.07
CA ARG A 145 0.70 -18.45 -12.82
C ARG A 145 0.88 -17.42 -13.93
N MET A 146 0.71 -17.81 -15.18
CA MET A 146 0.84 -16.91 -16.32
C MET A 146 -0.22 -15.80 -16.28
N TYR A 147 -1.48 -16.16 -16.03
CA TYR A 147 -2.57 -15.19 -15.93
C TYR A 147 -2.44 -14.29 -14.69
N ALA A 148 -1.99 -14.84 -13.55
CA ALA A 148 -1.68 -14.04 -12.36
C ALA A 148 -0.58 -13.00 -12.63
N THR A 149 0.50 -13.38 -13.33
CA THR A 149 1.55 -12.43 -13.75
C THR A 149 0.99 -11.34 -14.67
N ARG A 150 0.08 -11.67 -15.60
CA ARG A 150 -0.58 -10.68 -16.46
C ARG A 150 -1.41 -9.70 -15.65
N ILE A 151 -2.19 -10.18 -14.67
CA ILE A 151 -2.93 -9.32 -13.75
C ILE A 151 -1.97 -8.37 -13.01
N GLY A 152 -0.86 -8.88 -12.47
CA GLY A 152 0.14 -8.06 -11.80
C GLY A 152 0.73 -6.95 -12.69
N ASN A 153 0.96 -7.24 -13.98
CA ASN A 153 1.41 -6.22 -14.94
C ASN A 153 0.33 -5.15 -15.15
N ARG A 154 -0.96 -5.55 -15.34
CA ARG A 154 -2.07 -4.61 -15.49
C ARG A 154 -2.32 -3.76 -14.23
N MET A 155 -2.07 -4.29 -13.04
CA MET A 155 -2.11 -3.50 -11.80
C MET A 155 -1.06 -2.39 -11.79
N VAL A 156 0.15 -2.66 -12.27
CA VAL A 156 1.19 -1.63 -12.41
C VAL A 156 0.79 -0.59 -13.46
N ASP A 157 0.32 -1.02 -14.63
CA ASP A 157 -0.15 -0.13 -15.70
C ASP A 157 -1.28 0.79 -15.17
N MET A 158 -2.26 0.23 -14.44
CA MET A 158 -3.35 0.98 -13.82
C MET A 158 -2.87 2.02 -12.80
N ALA A 159 -1.90 1.65 -11.96
CA ALA A 159 -1.32 2.59 -11.00
C ALA A 159 -0.57 3.73 -11.69
N GLN A 160 0.13 3.46 -12.81
CA GLN A 160 0.80 4.49 -13.62
C GLN A 160 -0.20 5.44 -14.30
N VAL A 161 -1.31 4.91 -14.81
CA VAL A 161 -2.42 5.73 -15.35
C VAL A 161 -3.00 6.61 -14.23
N GLY A 162 -3.20 6.08 -13.03
CA GLY A 162 -3.65 6.84 -11.86
C GLY A 162 -2.66 7.94 -11.43
N GLN A 163 -1.37 7.67 -11.51
CA GLN A 163 -0.32 8.65 -11.26
C GLN A 163 -0.38 9.81 -12.29
N ALA A 164 -0.49 9.47 -13.58
CA ALA A 164 -0.60 10.47 -14.64
C ALA A 164 -1.89 11.33 -14.52
N GLU A 165 -3.01 10.71 -14.13
CA GLU A 165 -4.26 11.43 -13.85
C GLU A 165 -4.10 12.39 -12.68
N ALA A 166 -3.49 11.95 -11.56
CA ALA A 166 -3.25 12.83 -10.41
C ALA A 166 -2.37 14.03 -10.78
N HIS A 167 -1.34 13.83 -11.59
CA HIS A 167 -0.52 14.92 -12.11
C HIS A 167 -1.34 15.90 -12.97
N ALA A 168 -2.16 15.41 -13.89
CA ALA A 168 -2.97 16.25 -14.76
C ALA A 168 -4.01 17.08 -13.97
N LEU A 169 -4.68 16.46 -13.00
CA LEU A 169 -5.66 17.14 -12.13
C LEU A 169 -5.01 18.24 -11.30
N LEU A 170 -3.88 17.93 -10.66
CA LEU A 170 -3.17 18.90 -9.83
C LEU A 170 -2.52 20.02 -10.65
N GLN A 171 -2.09 19.77 -11.89
CA GLN A 171 -1.65 20.82 -12.79
C GLN A 171 -2.80 21.78 -13.15
N THR A 172 -3.99 21.26 -13.41
CA THR A 172 -5.18 22.10 -13.66
C THR A 172 -5.52 22.95 -12.43
N GLU A 173 -5.56 22.32 -11.24
CA GLU A 173 -5.81 23.01 -9.98
C GLU A 173 -4.74 24.08 -9.68
N LEU A 174 -3.47 23.80 -10.00
CA LEU A 174 -2.39 24.77 -9.88
C LEU A 174 -2.61 25.99 -10.77
N ILE A 175 -2.96 25.78 -12.03
CA ILE A 175 -3.23 26.88 -12.96
C ILE A 175 -4.38 27.75 -12.43
N GLU A 176 -5.47 27.12 -12.00
CA GLU A 176 -6.64 27.82 -11.47
C GLU A 176 -6.30 28.62 -10.21
N THR A 177 -5.66 28.02 -9.21
CA THR A 177 -5.31 28.68 -7.94
C THR A 177 -4.25 29.76 -8.11
N TYR A 178 -3.27 29.55 -8.99
CA TYR A 178 -2.22 30.51 -9.29
C TYR A 178 -2.81 31.79 -9.92
N TYR A 179 -3.64 31.63 -10.95
CA TYR A 179 -4.25 32.79 -11.63
C TYR A 179 -5.39 33.41 -10.82
N ALA A 180 -6.07 32.63 -9.95
CA ALA A 180 -7.02 33.20 -8.99
C ALA A 180 -6.33 34.18 -8.01
N LEU A 181 -5.16 33.78 -7.46
CA LEU A 181 -4.37 34.68 -6.62
C LEU A 181 -3.86 35.91 -7.40
N GLN A 182 -3.41 35.73 -8.64
CA GLN A 182 -2.98 36.83 -9.49
C GLN A 182 -4.11 37.85 -9.74
N LEU A 183 -5.31 37.32 -10.05
CA LEU A 183 -6.50 38.18 -10.23
C LEU A 183 -6.89 38.90 -8.94
N ALA A 184 -6.92 38.16 -7.81
CA ALA A 184 -7.25 38.75 -6.51
C ALA A 184 -6.28 39.86 -6.12
N ASN A 185 -4.97 39.75 -6.41
CA ASN A 185 -4.00 40.80 -6.21
C ASN A 185 -4.33 42.04 -7.05
N LYS A 186 -4.75 41.86 -8.32
CA LYS A 186 -5.12 42.99 -9.18
C LYS A 186 -6.42 43.66 -8.76
N ILE A 187 -7.41 42.89 -8.32
CA ILE A 187 -8.66 43.43 -7.76
C ILE A 187 -8.36 44.27 -6.49
N LEU A 188 -7.54 43.71 -5.58
CA LEU A 188 -7.14 44.43 -4.36
C LEU A 188 -6.45 45.74 -4.67
N GLU A 189 -5.52 45.77 -5.63
CA GLU A 189 -4.84 47.00 -6.08
C GLU A 189 -5.83 48.06 -6.56
N VAL A 190 -6.81 47.69 -7.40
CA VAL A 190 -7.85 48.62 -7.90
C VAL A 190 -8.76 49.11 -6.77
N LYS A 191 -9.20 48.22 -5.86
CA LYS A 191 -10.07 48.61 -4.74
C LYS A 191 -9.35 49.50 -3.75
N GLU A 192 -8.06 49.31 -3.52
CA GLU A 192 -7.23 50.18 -2.69
C GLU A 192 -7.12 51.58 -3.29
N GLN A 193 -6.83 51.70 -4.59
CA GLN A 193 -6.78 52.99 -5.30
C GLN A 193 -8.13 53.69 -5.25
N THR A 194 -9.24 52.99 -5.43
CA THR A 194 -10.58 53.54 -5.33
C THR A 194 -10.86 54.11 -3.93
N TYR A 195 -10.53 53.32 -2.89
CA TYR A 195 -10.68 53.79 -1.51
C TYR A 195 -9.83 55.05 -1.23
N GLN A 196 -8.57 55.08 -1.66
CA GLN A 196 -7.68 56.21 -1.48
C GLN A 196 -8.23 57.48 -2.18
N SER A 197 -8.75 57.32 -3.41
CA SER A 197 -9.36 58.44 -4.14
C SER A 197 -10.61 59.00 -3.43
N LEU A 198 -11.51 58.11 -2.98
CA LEU A 198 -12.71 58.52 -2.24
C LEU A 198 -12.40 59.06 -0.84
N GLN A 199 -11.32 58.63 -0.20
CA GLN A 199 -10.81 59.25 1.03
C GLN A 199 -10.39 60.71 0.76
N GLN A 200 -9.65 61.00 -0.32
CA GLN A 200 -9.27 62.37 -0.70
C GLN A 200 -10.51 63.23 -1.02
N HIS A 201 -11.49 62.66 -1.73
CA HIS A 201 -12.75 63.36 -1.99
C HIS A 201 -13.50 63.72 -0.71
N TYR A 202 -13.57 62.80 0.25
CA TYR A 202 -14.18 63.08 1.56
C TYR A 202 -13.40 64.16 2.33
N ASP A 203 -12.08 64.17 2.32
CA ASP A 203 -11.23 65.17 2.98
C ASP A 203 -11.41 66.57 2.34
N HIS A 204 -11.61 66.62 1.01
CA HIS A 204 -11.96 67.88 0.32
C HIS A 204 -13.37 68.33 0.70
N ALA A 205 -14.36 67.43 0.77
CA ALA A 205 -15.72 67.74 1.17
C ALA A 205 -15.78 68.37 2.59
N LEU A 206 -15.00 67.80 3.54
CA LEU A 206 -14.86 68.37 4.90
C LEU A 206 -14.37 69.82 4.87
N LYS A 207 -13.37 70.13 4.05
CA LYS A 207 -12.83 71.53 3.92
C LYS A 207 -13.84 72.47 3.29
N LEU A 208 -14.58 71.99 2.28
CA LEU A 208 -15.60 72.80 1.61
C LEU A 208 -16.80 73.10 2.52
N GLU A 209 -17.27 72.12 3.31
CA GLU A 209 -18.32 72.31 4.32
C GLU A 209 -17.88 73.34 5.38
N ALA A 210 -16.65 73.16 5.90
CA ALA A 210 -16.09 74.08 6.89
C ALA A 210 -16.03 75.53 6.39
N ASN A 211 -15.87 75.78 5.08
CA ASN A 211 -15.92 77.11 4.44
C ASN A 211 -17.30 77.54 3.96
N GLY A 212 -18.36 76.69 4.23
CA GLY A 212 -19.73 77.04 3.84
C GLY A 212 -20.03 76.91 2.34
N LEU A 213 -19.15 76.21 1.58
CA LEU A 213 -19.27 76.02 0.12
C LEU A 213 -20.11 74.82 -0.31
N ILE A 214 -20.35 73.91 0.59
CA ILE A 214 -21.24 72.76 0.37
C ILE A 214 -22.11 72.50 1.60
N THR A 215 -23.18 71.73 1.42
CA THR A 215 -24.11 71.35 2.49
C THR A 215 -23.58 70.14 3.28
N LYS A 216 -24.08 70.01 4.51
CA LYS A 216 -23.82 68.80 5.33
C LYS A 216 -24.27 67.50 4.63
N ALA A 217 -25.35 67.56 3.83
CA ALA A 217 -25.85 66.39 3.08
C ALA A 217 -24.85 65.90 2.02
N GLU A 218 -24.21 66.89 1.30
CA GLU A 218 -23.18 66.58 0.30
C GLU A 218 -21.93 65.96 0.95
N ARG A 219 -21.47 66.43 2.09
CA ARG A 219 -20.40 65.87 2.85
C ARG A 219 -20.74 64.40 3.31
N LEU A 220 -21.98 64.18 3.87
CA LEU A 220 -22.44 62.87 4.28
C LEU A 220 -22.49 61.88 3.10
N PHE A 221 -22.87 62.36 1.91
CA PHE A 221 -22.82 61.53 0.70
C PHE A 221 -21.39 61.09 0.35
N ALA A 222 -20.41 62.02 0.45
CA ALA A 222 -19.01 61.65 0.26
C ALA A 222 -18.51 60.65 1.32
N GLU A 223 -18.98 60.78 2.57
CA GLU A 223 -18.67 59.87 3.66
C GLU A 223 -19.20 58.46 3.40
N VAL A 224 -20.45 58.32 2.95
CA VAL A 224 -21.07 57.03 2.60
C VAL A 224 -20.29 56.35 1.49
N ASN A 225 -19.95 57.09 0.41
CA ASN A 225 -19.17 56.53 -0.69
C ASN A 225 -17.77 56.05 -0.24
N ARG A 226 -17.12 56.81 0.63
CA ARG A 226 -15.84 56.41 1.22
C ARG A 226 -15.98 55.12 2.06
N GLN A 227 -17.01 55.03 2.91
CA GLN A 227 -17.24 53.87 3.75
C GLN A 227 -17.53 52.60 2.91
N GLU A 228 -18.31 52.79 1.82
CA GLU A 228 -18.57 51.70 0.90
C GLU A 228 -17.29 51.22 0.20
N ALA A 229 -16.47 52.14 -0.30
CA ALA A 229 -15.19 51.76 -0.90
C ALA A 229 -14.23 51.10 0.10
N LYS A 230 -14.26 51.51 1.38
CA LYS A 230 -13.48 50.86 2.44
C LYS A 230 -13.93 49.43 2.66
N ARG A 231 -15.25 49.21 2.72
CA ARG A 231 -15.84 47.87 2.86
C ARG A 231 -15.43 46.92 1.69
N GLU A 232 -15.48 47.47 0.45
CA GLU A 232 -15.07 46.72 -0.74
C GLU A 232 -13.57 46.39 -0.75
N TRP A 233 -12.72 47.33 -0.32
CA TRP A 233 -11.29 47.11 -0.17
C TRP A 233 -10.97 46.02 0.88
N GLU A 234 -11.62 46.08 2.05
CA GLU A 234 -11.47 45.07 3.09
C GLU A 234 -11.95 43.70 2.61
N ALA A 235 -13.05 43.61 1.85
CA ALA A 235 -13.52 42.37 1.24
C ALA A 235 -12.51 41.81 0.25
N ALA A 236 -11.99 42.61 -0.67
CA ALA A 236 -10.97 42.21 -1.64
C ALA A 236 -9.66 41.75 -0.97
N ARG A 237 -9.29 42.34 0.15
CA ARG A 237 -8.15 41.92 0.96
C ARG A 237 -8.35 40.52 1.54
N ASN A 238 -9.56 40.22 2.03
CA ASN A 238 -9.88 38.91 2.57
C ASN A 238 -9.91 37.85 1.46
N GLU A 239 -10.48 38.14 0.29
CA GLU A 239 -10.49 37.25 -0.88
C GLU A 239 -9.06 36.93 -1.35
N ARG A 240 -8.19 37.92 -1.39
CA ARG A 240 -6.77 37.72 -1.70
C ARG A 240 -6.09 36.80 -0.70
N GLU A 241 -6.38 36.92 0.58
CA GLU A 241 -5.81 36.05 1.62
C GLU A 241 -6.29 34.60 1.46
N VAL A 242 -7.56 34.39 1.17
CA VAL A 242 -8.12 33.05 0.89
C VAL A 242 -7.43 32.42 -0.34
N ALA A 243 -7.29 33.19 -1.44
CA ALA A 243 -6.61 32.70 -2.63
C ALA A 243 -5.12 32.37 -2.37
N HIS A 244 -4.45 33.19 -1.54
CA HIS A 244 -3.08 32.93 -1.11
C HIS A 244 -2.95 31.64 -0.31
N GLN A 245 -3.86 31.40 0.64
CA GLN A 245 -3.88 30.18 1.45
C GLN A 245 -4.15 28.94 0.60
N ALA A 246 -5.04 29.02 -0.39
CA ALA A 246 -5.31 27.94 -1.32
C ALA A 246 -4.04 27.52 -2.09
N LEU A 247 -3.30 28.49 -2.64
CA LEU A 247 -2.06 28.21 -3.35
C LEU A 247 -0.97 27.65 -2.41
N CYS A 248 -0.81 28.21 -1.20
CA CYS A 248 0.14 27.70 -0.21
C CYS A 248 -0.17 26.23 0.18
N SER A 249 -1.45 25.91 0.37
CA SER A 249 -1.90 24.55 0.67
C SER A 249 -1.57 23.58 -0.47
N LEU A 250 -1.85 23.97 -1.71
CA LEU A 250 -1.55 23.15 -2.89
C LEU A 250 -0.04 22.89 -3.05
N LEU A 251 0.78 23.90 -2.78
CA LEU A 251 2.24 23.81 -2.83
C LEU A 251 2.85 23.16 -1.57
N ASN A 252 2.03 22.84 -0.56
CA ASN A 252 2.45 22.34 0.75
C ASN A 252 3.51 23.27 1.42
N LEU A 253 3.28 24.55 1.37
CA LEU A 253 4.11 25.59 2.00
C LEU A 253 3.48 26.05 3.31
N GLN A 254 4.32 26.39 4.29
CA GLN A 254 3.82 26.95 5.56
C GLN A 254 3.33 28.39 5.36
N GLU A 255 2.04 28.62 5.59
CA GLU A 255 1.35 29.91 5.36
C GLU A 255 2.02 31.13 6.03
N LYS A 256 2.67 30.92 7.17
CA LYS A 256 3.19 32.03 7.99
C LYS A 256 4.54 32.58 7.54
N SER A 257 5.25 31.90 6.67
CA SER A 257 6.65 32.25 6.37
C SER A 257 6.88 32.98 5.06
N THR A 258 5.94 32.95 4.11
CA THR A 258 6.21 33.45 2.75
C THR A 258 4.97 34.13 2.16
N ASP A 259 5.09 35.40 1.76
CA ASP A 259 4.08 36.10 0.95
C ASP A 259 4.35 35.81 -0.53
N ILE A 260 3.58 34.92 -1.12
CA ILE A 260 3.74 34.51 -2.53
C ILE A 260 3.10 35.56 -3.41
N LEU A 261 3.87 36.09 -4.35
CA LEU A 261 3.40 36.99 -5.38
C LEU A 261 3.54 36.31 -6.76
N PRO A 262 2.44 35.92 -7.40
CA PRO A 262 2.45 35.45 -8.77
C PRO A 262 2.92 36.53 -9.73
N VAL A 263 3.87 36.21 -10.62
CA VAL A 263 4.45 37.18 -11.57
C VAL A 263 4.11 36.89 -13.02
N SER A 264 3.57 35.73 -13.34
CA SER A 264 3.16 35.40 -14.70
C SER A 264 1.99 36.29 -15.14
N PRO A 265 2.03 36.90 -16.33
CA PRO A 265 0.98 37.83 -16.75
C PRO A 265 -0.35 37.12 -16.97
N LEU A 266 -1.44 37.79 -16.70
CA LEU A 266 -2.77 37.37 -17.11
C LEU A 266 -2.85 37.43 -18.64
N PHE A 267 -3.46 36.44 -19.25
CA PHE A 267 -3.63 36.36 -20.71
C PHE A 267 -5.07 35.97 -21.08
N ILE A 268 -5.46 36.32 -22.28
CA ILE A 268 -6.72 35.90 -22.88
C ILE A 268 -6.38 35.03 -24.08
N SER A 269 -6.88 33.76 -24.06
CA SER A 269 -6.74 32.87 -25.21
C SER A 269 -7.90 33.11 -26.18
N HIS A 270 -7.58 33.52 -27.40
CA HIS A 270 -8.57 33.76 -28.45
C HIS A 270 -8.82 32.57 -29.38
N GLU A 271 -7.93 31.59 -29.35
CA GLU A 271 -7.98 30.43 -30.25
C GLU A 271 -8.14 29.14 -29.43
N LEU A 272 -9.37 28.77 -29.16
CA LEU A 272 -9.67 27.43 -28.63
C LEU A 272 -10.03 26.51 -29.80
N PRO A 273 -9.49 25.28 -29.85
CA PRO A 273 -9.89 24.27 -30.82
C PRO A 273 -11.39 23.99 -30.75
N ASP A 274 -12.00 23.58 -31.90
CA ASP A 274 -13.41 23.21 -31.93
C ASP A 274 -13.71 22.03 -30.99
N SER A 275 -14.93 21.96 -30.47
CA SER A 275 -15.40 20.89 -29.61
C SER A 275 -15.24 19.50 -30.22
N LEU A 276 -15.30 19.39 -31.55
CA LEU A 276 -15.08 18.15 -32.28
C LEU A 276 -13.65 17.64 -32.11
N TYR A 277 -12.65 18.53 -32.10
CA TYR A 277 -11.25 18.15 -31.84
C TYR A 277 -11.10 17.46 -30.48
N PHE A 278 -11.68 18.01 -29.43
CA PHE A 278 -11.63 17.42 -28.09
C PHE A 278 -12.34 16.06 -28.04
N LYS A 279 -13.50 15.92 -28.72
CA LYS A 279 -14.25 14.65 -28.80
C LYS A 279 -13.42 13.53 -29.44
N THR A 280 -12.60 13.83 -30.43
CA THR A 280 -11.74 12.83 -31.08
C THR A 280 -10.61 12.36 -30.20
N LEU A 281 -10.16 13.18 -29.24
CA LEU A 281 -9.08 12.84 -28.30
C LEU A 281 -9.56 12.00 -27.10
N VAL A 282 -10.83 12.08 -26.73
CA VAL A 282 -11.37 11.39 -25.53
C VAL A 282 -11.09 9.89 -25.53
N PRO A 283 -11.31 9.10 -26.60
CA PRO A 283 -11.12 7.65 -26.56
C PRO A 283 -9.68 7.20 -26.28
N SER A 284 -8.70 8.03 -26.66
CA SER A 284 -7.27 7.71 -26.51
C SER A 284 -6.63 8.32 -25.28
N ASN A 285 -7.10 9.49 -24.85
CA ASN A 285 -6.42 10.28 -23.82
C ASN A 285 -7.18 10.37 -22.49
N ASN A 286 -8.35 9.71 -22.38
CA ASN A 286 -9.11 9.73 -21.13
C ASN A 286 -8.59 8.68 -20.15
N TYR A 287 -8.17 9.13 -18.98
CA TYR A 287 -7.63 8.27 -17.91
C TYR A 287 -8.66 7.25 -17.41
N THR A 288 -9.93 7.64 -17.28
CA THR A 288 -11.01 6.75 -16.85
C THR A 288 -11.22 5.62 -17.85
N ILE A 289 -11.27 5.91 -19.15
CA ILE A 289 -11.39 4.89 -20.19
C ILE A 289 -10.18 3.96 -20.18
N SER A 290 -8.98 4.50 -20.01
CA SER A 290 -7.75 3.71 -19.93
C SER A 290 -7.76 2.76 -18.73
N LYS A 291 -8.21 3.22 -17.56
CA LYS A 291 -8.37 2.38 -16.37
C LYS A 291 -9.40 1.27 -16.57
N LEU A 292 -10.57 1.58 -17.16
CA LEU A 292 -11.61 0.59 -17.44
C LEU A 292 -11.14 -0.50 -18.41
N ARG A 293 -10.37 -0.16 -19.46
CA ARG A 293 -9.77 -1.16 -20.36
C ARG A 293 -8.76 -2.06 -19.63
N LEU A 294 -7.98 -1.51 -18.72
CA LEU A 294 -7.06 -2.30 -17.92
C LEU A 294 -7.80 -3.21 -16.94
N GLU A 295 -8.90 -2.73 -16.36
CA GLU A 295 -9.77 -3.51 -15.49
C GLU A 295 -10.45 -4.65 -16.26
N GLU A 296 -11.00 -4.40 -17.44
CA GLU A 296 -11.54 -5.41 -18.36
C GLU A 296 -10.50 -6.51 -18.60
N SER A 297 -9.25 -6.12 -18.97
CA SER A 297 -8.16 -7.07 -19.17
C SER A 297 -7.82 -7.89 -17.91
N MET A 298 -7.93 -7.29 -16.71
CA MET A 298 -7.74 -8.01 -15.45
C MET A 298 -8.86 -9.02 -15.19
N VAL A 299 -10.11 -8.63 -15.45
CA VAL A 299 -11.28 -9.52 -15.31
C VAL A 299 -11.19 -10.70 -16.28
N GLU A 300 -10.82 -10.47 -17.53
CA GLU A 300 -10.57 -11.55 -18.49
C GLU A 300 -9.49 -12.54 -18.02
N ASN A 301 -8.39 -12.02 -17.44
CA ASN A 301 -7.36 -12.89 -16.90
C ASN A 301 -7.82 -13.62 -15.62
N ARG A 302 -8.69 -13.02 -14.79
CA ARG A 302 -9.35 -13.72 -13.65
C ARG A 302 -10.23 -14.86 -14.14
N LEU A 303 -11.04 -14.64 -15.17
CA LEU A 303 -11.83 -15.70 -15.81
C LEU A 303 -10.93 -16.86 -16.28
N ARG A 304 -9.78 -16.56 -16.88
CA ARG A 304 -8.82 -17.59 -17.31
C ARG A 304 -8.18 -18.32 -16.12
N ILE A 305 -7.98 -17.63 -14.98
CA ILE A 305 -7.55 -18.26 -13.72
C ILE A 305 -8.64 -19.23 -13.21
N SER A 306 -9.92 -18.83 -13.20
CA SER A 306 -11.02 -19.73 -12.81
C SER A 306 -11.06 -20.95 -13.74
N LYS A 307 -10.94 -20.77 -15.05
CA LYS A 307 -10.84 -21.87 -16.01
C LYS A 307 -9.62 -22.77 -15.81
N SER A 308 -8.53 -22.26 -15.20
CA SER A 308 -7.35 -23.08 -14.90
C SER A 308 -7.62 -24.18 -13.84
N ALA A 309 -8.70 -24.05 -13.04
CA ALA A 309 -9.11 -25.04 -12.05
C ALA A 309 -9.60 -26.37 -12.66
N TYR A 310 -9.92 -26.38 -13.95
CA TYR A 310 -10.26 -27.61 -14.68
C TYR A 310 -9.02 -28.48 -15.01
N PHE A 311 -7.83 -27.96 -14.84
CA PHE A 311 -6.58 -28.66 -15.12
C PHE A 311 -5.91 -29.15 -13.83
N PRO A 312 -5.13 -30.27 -13.88
CA PRO A 312 -4.37 -30.71 -12.73
C PRO A 312 -3.27 -29.72 -12.37
N THR A 313 -2.93 -29.67 -11.09
CA THR A 313 -1.72 -29.00 -10.59
C THR A 313 -0.64 -30.03 -10.36
N ILE A 314 0.55 -29.81 -10.92
CA ILE A 314 1.73 -30.66 -10.76
C ILE A 314 2.80 -29.90 -10.01
N ALA A 315 3.34 -30.49 -8.95
CA ALA A 315 4.38 -29.88 -8.14
C ALA A 315 5.54 -30.83 -7.88
N LEU A 316 6.75 -30.32 -7.87
CA LEU A 316 7.92 -30.98 -7.30
C LEU A 316 7.92 -30.77 -5.79
N LEU A 317 8.11 -31.85 -5.05
CA LEU A 317 8.12 -31.85 -3.59
C LEU A 317 9.43 -32.43 -3.10
N GLY A 318 10.04 -31.79 -2.12
CA GLY A 318 11.22 -32.26 -1.44
C GLY A 318 11.09 -32.07 0.05
N LYS A 319 11.56 -33.03 0.82
CA LYS A 319 11.65 -32.97 2.28
C LYS A 319 13.01 -33.48 2.71
N GLN A 320 13.68 -32.72 3.57
CA GLN A 320 14.91 -33.11 4.23
C GLN A 320 14.74 -32.96 5.73
N THR A 321 14.82 -34.05 6.46
CA THR A 321 14.86 -34.01 7.93
C THR A 321 16.28 -33.65 8.38
N LEU A 322 16.40 -32.45 8.90
CA LEU A 322 17.68 -31.87 9.38
C LEU A 322 18.05 -32.45 10.74
N TYR A 323 17.08 -32.57 11.63
CA TYR A 323 17.24 -33.12 12.97
C TYR A 323 16.06 -34.02 13.31
N ALA A 324 16.33 -35.19 13.90
CA ALA A 324 15.31 -36.05 14.43
C ALA A 324 15.85 -36.75 15.70
N HIS A 325 15.06 -36.65 16.78
CA HIS A 325 15.30 -37.36 18.04
C HIS A 325 14.15 -38.31 18.31
N ASN A 326 14.49 -39.57 18.63
CA ASN A 326 13.55 -40.67 18.90
C ASN A 326 12.63 -41.04 17.72
N LEU A 327 12.93 -40.61 16.50
CA LEU A 327 12.23 -41.05 15.29
C LEU A 327 12.93 -42.29 14.74
N PRO A 328 12.21 -43.39 14.45
CA PRO A 328 12.81 -44.61 13.94
C PRO A 328 13.33 -44.41 12.51
N ARG A 329 14.65 -44.46 12.34
CA ARG A 329 15.34 -44.17 11.08
C ARG A 329 14.96 -45.14 9.95
N HIS A 330 14.51 -46.32 10.30
CA HIS A 330 14.13 -47.36 9.32
C HIS A 330 12.72 -47.18 8.75
N LEU A 331 11.86 -46.42 9.45
CA LEU A 331 10.47 -46.22 9.04
C LEU A 331 10.27 -44.91 8.27
N MET A 332 11.15 -43.93 8.45
CA MET A 332 11.02 -42.62 7.80
C MET A 332 12.36 -42.19 7.16
N PRO A 333 12.43 -42.13 5.83
CA PRO A 333 13.61 -41.66 5.13
C PRO A 333 13.87 -40.17 5.49
N ARG A 334 15.13 -39.80 5.68
CA ARG A 334 15.51 -38.42 5.96
C ARG A 334 15.35 -37.51 4.78
N THR A 335 15.45 -38.04 3.59
CA THR A 335 15.31 -37.31 2.32
C THR A 335 14.18 -37.93 1.53
N LEU A 336 13.25 -37.10 1.09
CA LEU A 336 12.18 -37.49 0.21
C LEU A 336 12.11 -36.48 -0.93
N ILE A 337 12.15 -36.96 -2.16
CA ILE A 337 11.96 -36.13 -3.37
C ILE A 337 10.90 -36.85 -4.21
N GLY A 338 9.94 -36.07 -4.69
CA GLY A 338 8.85 -36.63 -5.47
C GLY A 338 8.15 -35.61 -6.34
N ILE A 339 7.29 -36.10 -7.20
CA ILE A 339 6.35 -35.31 -8.01
C ILE A 339 4.96 -35.68 -7.51
N GLY A 340 4.21 -34.66 -7.11
CA GLY A 340 2.80 -34.77 -6.74
C GLY A 340 1.92 -34.13 -7.79
N PHE A 341 0.74 -34.68 -8.01
CA PHE A 341 -0.31 -34.02 -8.78
C PHE A 341 -1.61 -34.00 -7.97
N THR A 342 -2.35 -32.92 -8.12
CA THR A 342 -3.69 -32.76 -7.55
C THR A 342 -4.64 -32.36 -8.66
N TRP A 343 -5.70 -33.13 -8.83
CA TRP A 343 -6.75 -32.81 -9.80
C TRP A 343 -8.11 -32.96 -9.13
N ASN A 344 -8.82 -31.83 -9.05
CA ASN A 344 -10.16 -31.86 -8.52
C ASN A 344 -11.13 -32.18 -9.65
N LEU A 345 -11.66 -33.42 -9.67
CA LEU A 345 -12.54 -33.90 -10.74
C LEU A 345 -13.97 -33.38 -10.59
N PHE A 346 -14.45 -33.25 -9.36
CA PHE A 346 -15.78 -32.70 -9.04
C PHE A 346 -15.75 -31.98 -7.70
N ASP A 347 -16.35 -30.79 -7.65
CA ASP A 347 -16.37 -29.92 -6.48
C ASP A 347 -17.80 -29.34 -6.18
N GLY A 348 -18.83 -30.06 -6.61
CA GLY A 348 -20.20 -29.65 -6.38
C GLY A 348 -20.66 -28.47 -7.24
N LEU A 349 -20.14 -28.33 -8.47
CA LEU A 349 -20.44 -27.24 -9.43
C LEU A 349 -19.88 -25.86 -9.01
N ASN A 350 -18.94 -25.82 -8.08
CA ASN A 350 -18.38 -24.56 -7.61
C ASN A 350 -17.54 -23.86 -8.72
N ARG A 351 -16.78 -24.66 -9.52
CA ARG A 351 -16.00 -24.12 -10.65
C ARG A 351 -16.86 -23.55 -11.76
N GLU A 352 -18.00 -24.18 -12.01
CA GLU A 352 -19.00 -23.75 -13.00
C GLU A 352 -19.61 -22.41 -12.61
N ALA A 353 -19.81 -22.18 -11.29
CA ALA A 353 -20.30 -20.90 -10.77
C ALA A 353 -19.24 -19.79 -10.79
N ASP A 354 -17.94 -20.14 -10.74
CA ASP A 354 -16.83 -19.19 -10.77
C ASP A 354 -16.45 -18.75 -12.20
N VAL A 355 -16.98 -19.41 -13.24
CA VAL A 355 -16.71 -19.14 -14.67
C VAL A 355 -17.86 -18.38 -15.32
#